data_513b9ec03f213fc0539fc9ba4a6a44fd
#
_entry.id   513b9ec03f213fc0539fc9ba4a6a44fd
#
_cell.length_a   1.000
_cell.length_b   1.000
_cell.length_c   1.000
_cell.angle_alpha   90.00
_cell.angle_beta   90.00
_cell.angle_gamma   90.00
#
_symmetry.space_group_name_H-M   'P 1'
#
loop_
_entity.id
_entity.type
_entity.pdbx_description
1 polymer ?
#
loop_
_entity_poly.entity_id
_entity_poly.type
_entity_poly.pdbx_seq_one_letter_code
_entity_poly.pdbx_strand_id
1 'polypeptide(L)'
;MAKDNKGLTPMMRQFFSMKEKHPDALMLFRCGDFYETYCDDAIEASKILGITLTRRNNGAAAGDEMAGFPHHALDTFLPKLIRAGKRVAICDQLEDPKKKREALKGKRGLSAEDKMVRRGITELVTPGVAMGDNVLNYKENNFLAAVHFGKGSCGVSFLDISTGEFLTGEGT
;
A
#
# COMPACT_ATOMS: atom_id res chain seq x y z
N MET A 1 -2.53 -16.18 -5.49
CA MET A 1 -2.09 -17.51 -5.03
C MET A 1 -1.58 -17.40 -3.61
N ALA A 2 -2.18 -18.08 -2.63
CA ALA A 2 -1.66 -18.13 -1.27
C ALA A 2 -0.33 -18.90 -1.29
N LYS A 3 0.79 -18.21 -1.06
CA LYS A 3 2.08 -18.88 -0.84
C LYS A 3 2.00 -19.66 0.47
N ASP A 4 2.42 -20.91 0.42
CA ASP A 4 2.54 -21.77 1.61
C ASP A 4 3.40 -21.04 2.66
N ASN A 5 2.85 -20.77 3.85
CA ASN A 5 3.48 -19.96 4.91
C ASN A 5 4.72 -20.63 5.55
N LYS A 6 5.06 -21.86 5.13
CA LYS A 6 6.22 -22.60 5.62
C LYS A 6 7.52 -21.96 5.15
N GLY A 7 8.28 -21.43 6.11
CA GLY A 7 9.62 -20.85 5.86
C GLY A 7 9.65 -19.35 5.62
N LEU A 8 8.51 -18.66 5.52
CA LEU A 8 8.48 -17.22 5.43
C LEU A 8 8.98 -16.56 6.74
N THR A 9 9.76 -15.50 6.60
CA THR A 9 10.13 -14.68 7.77
C THR A 9 8.86 -14.06 8.39
N PRO A 10 8.85 -13.79 9.71
CA PRO A 10 7.69 -13.15 10.35
C PRO A 10 7.24 -11.86 9.67
N MET A 11 8.19 -11.07 9.14
CA MET A 11 7.90 -9.84 8.41
C MET A 11 7.14 -10.13 7.10
N MET A 12 7.56 -11.13 6.35
CA MET A 12 6.86 -11.52 5.11
C MET A 12 5.49 -12.10 5.38
N ARG A 13 5.30 -12.80 6.50
CA ARG A 13 3.96 -13.24 6.93
C ARG A 13 3.04 -12.05 7.18
N GLN A 14 3.53 -10.98 7.84
CA GLN A 14 2.76 -9.74 8.00
C GLN A 14 2.41 -9.12 6.64
N PHE A 15 3.37 -9.01 5.74
CA PHE A 15 3.15 -8.47 4.40
C PHE A 15 2.06 -9.25 3.65
N PHE A 16 2.20 -10.56 3.51
CA PHE A 16 1.23 -11.37 2.77
C PHE A 16 -0.15 -11.39 3.41
N SER A 17 -0.24 -11.39 4.75
CA SER A 17 -1.54 -11.34 5.42
C SER A 17 -2.30 -10.02 5.18
N MET A 18 -1.59 -8.92 4.97
CA MET A 18 -2.19 -7.62 4.60
C MET A 18 -2.51 -7.57 3.10
N LYS A 19 -1.61 -8.08 2.26
CA LYS A 19 -1.81 -8.15 0.81
C LYS A 19 -3.02 -9.00 0.44
N GLU A 20 -3.26 -10.10 1.16
CA GLU A 20 -4.42 -10.96 0.96
C GLU A 20 -5.75 -10.24 1.19
N LYS A 21 -5.78 -9.26 2.11
CA LYS A 21 -6.97 -8.43 2.37
C LYS A 21 -7.17 -7.33 1.33
N HIS A 22 -6.11 -6.92 0.66
CA HIS A 22 -6.11 -5.85 -0.34
C HIS A 22 -5.32 -6.29 -1.58
N PRO A 23 -5.79 -7.33 -2.30
CA PRO A 23 -5.03 -7.92 -3.41
C PRO A 23 -4.83 -6.96 -4.59
N ASP A 24 -5.75 -6.02 -4.75
CA ASP A 24 -5.78 -5.00 -5.79
C ASP A 24 -4.93 -3.75 -5.48
N ALA A 25 -4.46 -3.59 -4.23
CA ALA A 25 -3.66 -2.44 -3.84
C ALA A 25 -2.16 -2.74 -3.93
N LEU A 26 -1.39 -1.83 -4.52
CA LEU A 26 0.06 -1.83 -4.44
C LEU A 26 0.47 -1.47 -3.00
N MET A 27 1.20 -2.36 -2.36
CA MET A 27 1.52 -2.23 -0.95
C MET A 27 2.89 -1.59 -0.73
N LEU A 28 2.92 -0.46 -0.04
CA LEU A 28 4.12 0.18 0.48
C LEU A 28 4.30 -0.21 1.94
N PHE A 29 5.28 -1.06 2.22
CA PHE A 29 5.46 -1.70 3.51
C PHE A 29 6.68 -1.11 4.24
N ARG A 30 6.47 -0.46 5.37
CA ARG A 30 7.53 0.21 6.11
C ARG A 30 8.54 -0.77 6.71
N CYS A 31 9.79 -0.66 6.29
CA CYS A 31 10.93 -1.44 6.78
C CYS A 31 12.04 -0.50 7.20
N GLY A 32 12.12 -0.18 8.50
CA GLY A 32 13.08 0.80 9.01
C GLY A 32 12.86 2.18 8.36
N ASP A 33 13.88 2.65 7.64
CA ASP A 33 13.85 3.97 6.98
C ASP A 33 13.32 3.92 5.53
N PHE A 34 12.81 2.75 5.08
CA PHE A 34 12.32 2.56 3.72
C PHE A 34 10.84 2.18 3.71
N TYR A 35 10.15 2.53 2.62
CA TYR A 35 9.00 1.79 2.13
C TYR A 35 9.49 0.78 1.10
N GLU A 36 9.21 -0.49 1.35
CA GLU A 36 9.55 -1.60 0.47
C GLU A 36 8.27 -2.20 -0.10
N THR A 37 8.37 -2.72 -1.30
CA THR A 37 7.32 -3.46 -1.98
C THR A 37 7.89 -4.73 -2.58
N TYR A 38 7.07 -5.78 -2.73
CA TYR A 38 7.54 -7.12 -3.06
C TYR A 38 6.71 -7.75 -4.18
N CYS A 39 7.29 -8.76 -4.84
CA CYS A 39 6.65 -9.54 -5.89
C CYS A 39 6.15 -8.65 -7.05
N ASP A 40 4.92 -8.87 -7.52
CA ASP A 40 4.31 -8.11 -8.62
C ASP A 40 4.23 -6.61 -8.32
N ASP A 41 3.95 -6.23 -7.07
CA ASP A 41 3.92 -4.83 -6.64
C ASP A 41 5.29 -4.16 -6.82
N ALA A 42 6.39 -4.90 -6.58
CA ALA A 42 7.75 -4.39 -6.78
C ALA A 42 8.05 -4.15 -8.26
N ILE A 43 7.64 -5.07 -9.12
CA ILE A 43 7.81 -4.96 -10.57
C ILE A 43 7.06 -3.73 -11.10
N GLU A 44 5.80 -3.55 -10.67
CA GLU A 44 4.98 -2.40 -11.06
C GLU A 44 5.55 -1.08 -10.53
N ALA A 45 5.85 -1.02 -9.22
CA ALA A 45 6.42 0.18 -8.60
C ALA A 45 7.73 0.59 -9.26
N SER A 46 8.63 -0.38 -9.52
CA SER A 46 9.90 -0.11 -10.19
C SER A 46 9.70 0.55 -11.55
N LYS A 47 8.76 0.06 -12.36
CA LYS A 47 8.45 0.62 -13.69
C LYS A 47 7.88 2.04 -13.60
N ILE A 48 6.92 2.26 -12.70
CA ILE A 48 6.22 3.55 -12.56
C ILE A 48 7.14 4.62 -11.97
N LEU A 49 7.89 4.25 -10.93
CA LEU A 49 8.71 5.18 -10.16
C LEU A 49 10.12 5.40 -10.73
N GLY A 50 10.57 4.49 -11.62
CA GLY A 50 11.95 4.49 -12.13
C GLY A 50 12.99 4.12 -11.06
N ILE A 51 12.60 3.31 -10.06
CA ILE A 51 13.49 2.83 -8.99
C ILE A 51 14.03 1.43 -9.29
N THR A 52 15.15 1.09 -8.66
CA THR A 52 15.83 -0.18 -8.90
C THR A 52 14.99 -1.37 -8.42
N LEU A 53 14.76 -2.33 -9.31
CA LEU A 53 14.23 -3.63 -8.96
C LEU A 53 15.38 -4.56 -8.52
N THR A 54 15.26 -5.11 -7.32
CA THR A 54 16.23 -6.04 -6.74
C THR A 54 15.56 -7.36 -6.40
N ARG A 55 16.33 -8.31 -5.85
CA ARG A 55 15.80 -9.58 -5.35
C ARG A 55 16.13 -9.75 -3.88
N ARG A 56 15.21 -10.31 -3.16
CA ARG A 56 15.38 -10.62 -1.74
C ARG A 56 16.30 -11.85 -1.58
N ASN A 57 17.26 -11.77 -0.65
CA ASN A 57 18.30 -12.79 -0.48
C ASN A 57 18.11 -13.70 0.74
N ASN A 58 17.00 -13.61 1.49
CA ASN A 58 16.84 -14.33 2.74
C ASN A 58 15.46 -14.97 2.93
N GLY A 59 15.44 -16.12 3.61
CA GLY A 59 14.24 -16.89 3.93
C GLY A 59 13.59 -17.56 2.71
N ALA A 60 12.41 -18.12 2.88
CA ALA A 60 11.64 -18.78 1.80
C ALA A 60 11.14 -17.81 0.72
N ALA A 61 11.25 -16.50 0.95
CA ALA A 61 11.02 -15.45 -0.04
C ALA A 61 12.32 -15.02 -0.76
N ALA A 62 13.39 -15.82 -0.64
CA ALA A 62 14.61 -15.58 -1.38
C ALA A 62 14.33 -15.73 -2.89
N GLY A 63 14.78 -14.72 -3.66
CA GLY A 63 14.52 -14.63 -5.09
C GLY A 63 13.25 -13.87 -5.47
N ASP A 64 12.37 -13.51 -4.52
CA ASP A 64 11.25 -12.63 -4.80
C ASP A 64 11.77 -11.22 -5.14
N GLU A 65 11.13 -10.60 -6.12
CA GLU A 65 11.38 -9.22 -6.52
C GLU A 65 11.10 -8.26 -5.36
N MET A 66 11.94 -7.24 -5.25
CA MET A 66 11.82 -6.19 -4.25
C MET A 66 12.21 -4.84 -4.86
N ALA A 67 11.45 -3.82 -4.54
CA ALA A 67 11.80 -2.44 -4.81
C ALA A 67 11.51 -1.60 -3.57
N GLY A 68 12.14 -0.44 -3.44
CA GLY A 68 11.88 0.43 -2.30
C GLY A 68 12.53 1.79 -2.44
N PHE A 69 12.07 2.71 -1.61
CA PHE A 69 12.57 4.07 -1.54
C PHE A 69 12.56 4.57 -0.08
N PRO A 70 13.37 5.59 0.26
CA PRO A 70 13.39 6.17 1.60
C PRO A 70 12.01 6.71 2.00
N HIS A 71 11.58 6.42 3.24
CA HIS A 71 10.22 6.77 3.68
C HIS A 71 9.90 8.27 3.61
N HIS A 72 10.91 9.13 3.82
CA HIS A 72 10.72 10.58 3.72
C HIS A 72 10.47 11.05 2.27
N ALA A 73 10.64 10.19 1.28
CA ALA A 73 10.32 10.47 -0.12
C ALA A 73 8.89 10.04 -0.51
N LEU A 74 8.04 9.64 0.45
CA LEU A 74 6.68 9.20 0.18
C LEU A 74 5.89 10.25 -0.61
N ASP A 75 5.96 11.52 -0.19
CA ASP A 75 5.26 12.64 -0.86
C ASP A 75 5.71 12.87 -2.30
N THR A 76 6.89 12.39 -2.68
CA THR A 76 7.40 12.46 -4.04
C THR A 76 6.94 11.26 -4.89
N PHE A 77 6.89 10.07 -4.31
CA PHE A 77 6.65 8.84 -5.04
C PHE A 77 5.18 8.40 -5.06
N LEU A 78 4.43 8.62 -3.97
CA LEU A 78 3.02 8.29 -3.89
C LEU A 78 2.18 8.93 -5.01
N PRO A 79 2.32 10.23 -5.31
CA PRO A 79 1.58 10.86 -6.40
C PRO A 79 1.81 10.20 -7.76
N LYS A 80 3.02 9.70 -8.02
CA LYS A 80 3.33 9.02 -9.29
C LYS A 80 2.57 7.70 -9.42
N LEU A 81 2.46 6.93 -8.33
CA LEU A 81 1.68 5.70 -8.31
C LEU A 81 0.19 5.97 -8.52
N ILE A 82 -0.34 6.98 -7.83
CA ILE A 82 -1.75 7.37 -7.93
C ILE A 82 -2.09 7.86 -9.34
N ARG A 83 -1.25 8.72 -9.94
CA ARG A 83 -1.42 9.18 -11.34
C ARG A 83 -1.30 8.05 -12.37
N ALA A 84 -0.57 7.00 -12.06
CA ALA A 84 -0.53 5.78 -12.87
C ALA A 84 -1.76 4.88 -12.66
N GLY A 85 -2.79 5.35 -11.95
CA GLY A 85 -4.04 4.64 -11.69
C GLY A 85 -3.95 3.54 -10.63
N LYS A 86 -2.88 3.51 -9.82
CA LYS A 86 -2.71 2.48 -8.79
C LYS A 86 -3.41 2.86 -7.50
N ARG A 87 -4.15 1.90 -6.94
CA ARG A 87 -4.58 1.95 -5.54
C ARG A 87 -3.38 1.58 -4.67
N VAL A 88 -3.07 2.36 -3.66
CA VAL A 88 -1.88 2.17 -2.82
C VAL A 88 -2.27 1.97 -1.37
N ALA A 89 -1.77 0.90 -0.75
CA ALA A 89 -1.89 0.65 0.69
C ALA A 89 -0.58 1.03 1.37
N ILE A 90 -0.64 2.01 2.26
CA ILE A 90 0.50 2.43 3.07
C ILE A 90 0.47 1.65 4.38
N CYS A 91 1.52 0.87 4.64
CA CYS A 91 1.66 0.05 5.83
C CYS A 91 2.79 0.58 6.69
N ASP A 92 2.44 1.18 7.82
CA ASP A 92 3.40 1.72 8.77
C ASP A 92 3.65 0.82 9.97
N GLN A 93 4.74 1.12 10.67
CA GLN A 93 5.06 0.52 11.96
C GLN A 93 4.16 1.12 13.03
N LEU A 94 3.35 0.27 13.68
CA LEU A 94 2.44 0.66 14.76
C LEU A 94 3.13 0.78 16.12
N GLU A 95 4.40 0.41 16.18
CA GLU A 95 5.23 0.41 17.38
C GLU A 95 6.59 1.05 17.07
N ASP A 96 7.13 1.77 18.05
CA ASP A 96 8.51 2.26 17.96
C ASP A 96 9.51 1.09 18.11
N PRO A 97 10.34 0.82 17.09
CA PRO A 97 11.30 -0.28 17.14
C PRO A 97 12.31 -0.17 18.28
N LYS A 98 12.70 1.07 18.66
CA LYS A 98 13.65 1.31 19.76
C LYS A 98 13.01 0.98 21.10
N LYS A 99 11.81 1.50 21.37
CA LYS A 99 11.06 1.23 22.60
C LYS A 99 10.74 -0.27 22.73
N LYS A 100 10.34 -0.92 21.62
CA LYS A 100 10.08 -2.36 21.63
C LYS A 100 11.34 -3.16 21.98
N ARG A 101 12.48 -2.83 21.38
CA ARG A 101 13.76 -3.49 21.66
C ARG A 101 14.17 -3.33 23.12
N GLU A 102 13.97 -2.14 23.70
CA GLU A 102 14.23 -1.87 25.10
C GLU A 102 13.32 -2.68 26.03
N ALA A 103 12.02 -2.72 25.73
CA ALA A 103 11.03 -3.48 26.49
C ALA A 103 11.26 -5.00 26.48
N LEU A 104 11.97 -5.50 25.47
CA LEU A 104 12.31 -6.91 25.33
C LEU A 104 13.71 -7.26 25.89
N LYS A 105 14.49 -6.27 26.25
CA LYS A 105 15.85 -6.45 26.78
C LYS A 105 15.81 -7.27 28.07
N GLY A 106 16.58 -8.35 28.10
CA GLY A 106 16.64 -9.28 29.25
C GLY A 106 15.55 -10.35 29.28
N LYS A 107 14.51 -10.28 28.44
CA LYS A 107 13.50 -11.32 28.36
C LYS A 107 14.06 -12.52 27.56
N ARG A 108 13.91 -13.74 28.10
CA ARG A 108 14.33 -15.00 27.46
C ARG A 108 13.12 -15.73 26.88
N GLY A 109 13.32 -16.63 25.92
CA GLY A 109 12.27 -17.48 25.34
C GLY A 109 11.31 -16.79 24.37
N LEU A 110 11.65 -15.57 23.92
CA LEU A 110 10.81 -14.83 22.97
C LEU A 110 10.93 -15.41 21.56
N SER A 111 9.80 -15.62 20.91
CA SER A 111 9.72 -16.02 19.50
C SER A 111 10.21 -14.91 18.56
N ALA A 112 10.40 -15.24 17.29
CA ALA A 112 10.74 -14.25 16.27
C ALA A 112 9.58 -13.27 16.03
N GLU A 113 8.34 -13.72 16.20
CA GLU A 113 7.11 -12.92 16.14
C GLU A 113 7.05 -11.89 17.26
N ASP A 114 7.36 -12.29 18.52
CA ASP A 114 7.35 -11.37 19.67
C ASP A 114 8.35 -10.21 19.49
N LYS A 115 9.48 -10.48 18.85
CA LYS A 115 10.52 -9.51 18.57
C LYS A 115 10.20 -8.59 17.39
N MET A 116 9.27 -9.01 16.53
CA MET A 116 8.90 -8.26 15.34
C MET A 116 8.09 -7.02 15.69
N VAL A 117 8.40 -5.91 15.04
CA VAL A 117 7.58 -4.69 15.06
C VAL A 117 6.29 -4.96 14.30
N ARG A 118 5.15 -4.70 14.96
CA ARG A 118 3.85 -4.80 14.31
C ARG A 118 3.66 -3.68 13.30
N ARG A 119 3.05 -4.03 12.19
CA ARG A 119 2.68 -3.12 11.12
C ARG A 119 1.20 -3.23 10.82
N GLY A 120 0.64 -2.18 10.29
CA GLY A 120 -0.75 -2.15 9.85
C GLY A 120 -0.92 -1.18 8.70
N ILE A 121 -1.99 -1.36 7.94
CA ILE A 121 -2.39 -0.40 6.92
C ILE A 121 -2.90 0.84 7.66
N THR A 122 -2.20 1.95 7.49
CA THR A 122 -2.54 3.25 8.07
C THR A 122 -3.33 4.10 7.11
N GLU A 123 -3.13 3.89 5.80
CA GLU A 123 -3.83 4.64 4.78
C GLU A 123 -4.03 3.78 3.53
N LEU A 124 -5.18 3.97 2.87
CA LEU A 124 -5.50 3.35 1.60
C LEU A 124 -5.87 4.43 0.60
N VAL A 125 -4.92 4.75 -0.28
CA VAL A 125 -5.06 5.84 -1.24
C VAL A 125 -5.50 5.29 -2.58
N THR A 126 -6.58 5.87 -3.13
CA THR A 126 -7.08 5.55 -4.46
C THR A 126 -7.08 6.80 -5.34
N PRO A 127 -6.97 6.67 -6.66
CA PRO A 127 -7.01 7.84 -7.56
C PRO A 127 -8.23 8.73 -7.33
N GLY A 128 -9.41 8.15 -7.13
CA GLY A 128 -10.67 8.87 -6.97
C GLY A 128 -10.87 9.56 -5.61
N VAL A 129 -10.06 9.29 -4.59
CA VAL A 129 -10.16 9.89 -3.23
C VAL A 129 -8.86 10.53 -2.74
N ALA A 130 -7.90 10.69 -3.64
CA ALA A 130 -6.64 11.34 -3.31
C ALA A 130 -6.85 12.85 -3.13
N MET A 131 -6.75 13.35 -1.90
CA MET A 131 -7.02 14.76 -1.55
C MET A 131 -5.76 15.61 -1.35
N GLY A 132 -4.57 15.03 -1.49
CA GLY A 132 -3.32 15.78 -1.30
C GLY A 132 -3.01 16.71 -2.47
N ASP A 133 -2.61 17.96 -2.18
CA ASP A 133 -2.24 18.96 -3.20
C ASP A 133 -1.18 18.44 -4.18
N ASN A 134 -0.31 17.56 -3.74
CA ASN A 134 0.74 16.95 -4.57
C ASN A 134 0.22 15.80 -5.45
N VAL A 135 -0.97 15.27 -5.18
CA VAL A 135 -1.57 14.15 -5.92
C VAL A 135 -2.52 14.66 -6.98
N LEU A 136 -3.28 15.70 -6.67
CA LEU A 136 -4.25 16.29 -7.57
C LEU A 136 -3.54 17.12 -8.66
N ASN A 137 -3.91 16.87 -9.91
CA ASN A 137 -3.53 17.73 -11.02
C ASN A 137 -4.75 18.61 -11.35
N TYR A 138 -4.68 19.90 -11.06
CA TYR A 138 -5.77 20.87 -11.32
C TYR A 138 -6.14 21.03 -12.80
N LYS A 139 -5.37 20.40 -13.70
CA LYS A 139 -5.64 20.41 -15.14
C LYS A 139 -6.32 19.15 -15.65
N GLU A 140 -6.53 18.16 -14.78
CA GLU A 140 -7.16 16.88 -15.09
C GLU A 140 -8.25 16.58 -14.09
N ASN A 141 -9.39 16.07 -14.59
CA ASN A 141 -10.48 15.67 -13.75
C ASN A 141 -10.10 14.43 -12.92
N ASN A 142 -10.51 14.42 -11.66
CA ASN A 142 -10.28 13.30 -10.73
C ASN A 142 -11.60 12.88 -10.10
N PHE A 143 -12.34 12.01 -10.78
CA PHE A 143 -13.69 11.62 -10.41
C PHE A 143 -13.73 10.48 -9.39
N LEU A 144 -14.47 10.72 -8.32
CA LEU A 144 -15.04 9.67 -7.47
C LEU A 144 -16.39 9.28 -8.03
N ALA A 145 -16.58 8.02 -8.38
CA ALA A 145 -17.85 7.51 -8.89
C ALA A 145 -18.58 6.67 -7.82
N ALA A 146 -19.89 6.85 -7.72
CA ALA A 146 -20.78 5.99 -6.95
C ALA A 146 -21.93 5.47 -7.81
N VAL A 147 -22.31 4.22 -7.59
CA VAL A 147 -23.41 3.56 -8.31
C VAL A 147 -24.37 2.96 -7.30
N HIS A 148 -25.67 3.20 -7.50
CA HIS A 148 -26.74 2.62 -6.70
C HIS A 148 -27.69 1.84 -7.61
N PHE A 149 -27.99 0.60 -7.22
CA PHE A 149 -28.95 -0.26 -7.92
C PHE A 149 -30.27 -0.29 -7.15
N GLY A 150 -31.32 0.27 -7.75
CA GLY A 150 -32.70 0.18 -7.26
C GLY A 150 -33.49 -0.95 -7.91
N LYS A 151 -34.79 -1.02 -7.59
CA LYS A 151 -35.71 -1.97 -8.26
C LYS A 151 -36.08 -1.43 -9.65
N GLY A 152 -35.34 -1.87 -10.69
CA GLY A 152 -35.60 -1.49 -12.08
C GLY A 152 -34.98 -0.14 -12.48
N SER A 153 -34.12 0.44 -11.64
CA SER A 153 -33.35 1.65 -11.98
C SER A 153 -31.91 1.55 -11.45
N CYS A 154 -31.02 2.29 -12.07
CA CYS A 154 -29.63 2.46 -11.64
C CYS A 154 -29.31 3.94 -11.57
N GLY A 155 -28.86 4.42 -10.42
CA GLY A 155 -28.35 5.77 -10.23
C GLY A 155 -26.84 5.79 -10.25
N VAL A 156 -26.24 6.77 -10.92
CA VAL A 156 -24.80 7.00 -10.92
C VAL A 156 -24.51 8.44 -10.52
N SER A 157 -23.41 8.65 -9.82
CA SER A 157 -22.90 9.98 -9.51
C SER A 157 -21.39 10.02 -9.67
N PHE A 158 -20.90 11.19 -10.07
CA PHE A 158 -19.47 11.49 -10.22
C PHE A 158 -19.16 12.79 -9.51
N LEU A 159 -18.20 12.76 -8.61
CA LEU A 159 -17.68 13.96 -7.96
C LEU A 159 -16.24 14.16 -8.40
N ASP A 160 -15.95 15.27 -9.06
CA ASP A 160 -14.58 15.69 -9.33
C ASP A 160 -14.03 16.39 -8.08
N ILE A 161 -13.10 15.73 -7.41
CA ILE A 161 -12.48 16.22 -6.17
C ILE A 161 -11.60 17.45 -6.44
N SER A 162 -11.04 17.56 -7.66
CA SER A 162 -10.14 18.66 -8.02
C SER A 162 -10.86 19.96 -8.31
N THR A 163 -12.06 19.88 -8.87
CA THR A 163 -12.87 21.06 -9.29
C THR A 163 -14.12 21.27 -8.46
N GLY A 164 -14.57 20.24 -7.73
CA GLY A 164 -15.85 20.24 -7.02
C GLY A 164 -17.07 20.02 -7.94
N GLU A 165 -16.86 19.68 -9.22
CA GLU A 165 -17.96 19.36 -10.13
C GLU A 165 -18.67 18.08 -9.67
N PHE A 166 -20.00 18.11 -9.65
CA PHE A 166 -20.85 16.98 -9.25
C PHE A 166 -21.89 16.69 -10.31
N LEU A 167 -21.77 15.50 -10.90
CA LEU A 167 -22.68 15.03 -11.95
C LEU A 167 -23.50 13.84 -11.44
N THR A 168 -24.79 13.79 -11.78
CA THR A 168 -25.67 12.67 -11.45
C THR A 168 -26.44 12.22 -12.67
N GLY A 169 -26.76 10.94 -12.72
CA GLY A 169 -27.59 10.35 -13.77
C GLY A 169 -28.40 9.18 -13.23
N GLU A 170 -29.56 8.94 -13.85
CA GLU A 170 -30.41 7.79 -13.60
C GLU A 170 -30.72 7.09 -14.93
N GLY A 171 -30.74 5.76 -14.90
CA GLY A 171 -31.08 4.90 -16.03
C GLY A 171 -31.96 3.73 -15.59
N THR A 172 -32.70 3.14 -16.52
CA THR A 172 -33.55 1.95 -16.35
C THR A 172 -32.93 0.78 -17.09
#